data_f68bad4eb9fbd816f83f46a4a53a6fe2
#
_entry.id   f68bad4eb9fbd816f83f46a4a53a6fe2
#
_cell.length_a   1.000
_cell.length_b   1.000
_cell.length_c   1.000
_cell.angle_alpha   90.00
_cell.angle_beta   90.00
_cell.angle_gamma   90.00
#
_symmetry.space_group_name_H-M   'P 1'
#
loop_
_entity.id
_entity.type
_entity.pdbx_description
1 polymer ?
#
loop_
_entity_poly.entity_id
_entity_poly.type
_entity_poly.pdbx_seq_one_letter_code
_entity_poly.pdbx_strand_id
1 'polypeptide(L)'
;MYKDIEEVAEQPLTTKIKDGARDVLKRDYPNCVHGLVFALSSANATAAARFGSSSSFAYYQTFVDKGLDATYLWWHNDKPKDDFFCTSLLGYNNTEVLYIINDMATTPLGGCQDMFNVQLIPYRTQVSTPDNLSTEWYLPSLGELRIISDNKEVINSSLEKIAGAEQLWAVGGKYWSSTYNANGYMWVGGDNGSFTTSGGHVKNGREYFRFSLAF
;
A
#
# COMPACT_ATOMS: atom_id res chain seq x y z
N MET A 1 -4.55 -15.56 -1.50
CA MET A 1 -5.51 -15.90 -0.42
C MET A 1 -5.48 -14.76 0.57
N TYR A 2 -6.58 -14.09 0.76
CA TYR A 2 -6.71 -13.02 1.75
C TYR A 2 -6.58 -13.66 3.13
N LYS A 3 -5.63 -13.21 3.92
CA LYS A 3 -5.62 -13.55 5.33
C LYS A 3 -6.50 -12.54 6.03
N ASP A 4 -7.55 -13.01 6.68
CA ASP A 4 -8.34 -12.17 7.55
C ASP A 4 -7.40 -11.46 8.55
N ILE A 5 -7.62 -10.19 8.77
CA ILE A 5 -6.86 -9.43 9.76
C ILE A 5 -6.99 -10.08 11.14
N GLU A 6 -8.10 -10.78 11.43
CA GLU A 6 -8.25 -11.56 12.65
C GLU A 6 -7.28 -12.76 12.74
N GLU A 7 -6.95 -13.43 11.62
CA GLU A 7 -5.92 -14.48 11.59
C GLU A 7 -4.50 -13.94 11.79
N VAL A 8 -4.28 -12.70 11.34
CA VAL A 8 -3.01 -12.00 11.55
C VAL A 8 -2.94 -11.48 12.99
N ALA A 9 -4.08 -11.33 13.64
CA ALA A 9 -4.24 -10.79 14.98
C ALA A 9 -3.83 -11.76 16.12
N GLU A 10 -3.50 -13.00 15.86
CA GLU A 10 -2.96 -13.92 16.88
C GLU A 10 -1.48 -13.70 17.23
N GLN A 11 -0.86 -12.64 16.72
CA GLN A 11 0.53 -12.30 17.03
C GLN A 11 0.63 -11.32 18.23
N PRO A 12 1.77 -11.28 18.97
CA PRO A 12 1.86 -10.64 20.28
C PRO A 12 1.57 -9.12 20.36
N LEU A 13 1.49 -8.44 19.22
CA LEU A 13 1.14 -7.00 19.14
C LEU A 13 -0.38 -6.75 18.98
N THR A 14 -1.16 -7.75 19.07
CA THR A 14 -2.55 -7.88 18.64
C THR A 14 -3.60 -7.35 19.57
N THR A 15 -3.26 -6.96 20.78
CA THR A 15 -4.23 -6.31 21.67
C THR A 15 -4.79 -5.01 21.08
N LYS A 16 -4.04 -4.38 20.17
CA LYS A 16 -4.48 -3.17 19.47
C LYS A 16 -5.32 -3.46 18.23
N ILE A 17 -5.14 -4.60 17.60
CA ILE A 17 -5.87 -5.02 16.39
C ILE A 17 -7.23 -5.63 16.73
N LYS A 18 -7.35 -6.25 17.90
CA LYS A 18 -8.63 -6.74 18.43
C LYS A 18 -9.62 -5.61 18.75
N ASP A 19 -9.17 -4.39 18.81
CA ASP A 19 -10.02 -3.22 18.83
C ASP A 19 -10.50 -2.96 17.39
N GLY A 20 -11.63 -3.55 17.01
CA GLY A 20 -12.21 -3.46 15.67
C GLY A 20 -12.44 -2.04 15.15
N ALA A 21 -12.37 -1.04 16.05
CA ALA A 21 -12.40 0.37 15.65
C ALA A 21 -11.15 0.80 14.86
N ARG A 22 -10.04 0.06 14.96
CA ARG A 22 -8.78 0.38 14.27
C ARG A 22 -8.56 -0.40 12.98
N ASP A 23 -9.35 -1.41 12.73
CA ASP A 23 -9.37 -2.11 11.45
C ASP A 23 -10.18 -1.28 10.46
N VAL A 24 -9.48 -0.43 9.74
CA VAL A 24 -10.10 0.54 8.84
C VAL A 24 -10.79 -0.18 7.67
N LEU A 25 -10.21 -1.25 7.15
CA LEU A 25 -10.83 -2.05 6.11
C LEU A 25 -12.15 -2.67 6.59
N LYS A 26 -12.14 -3.34 7.73
CA LYS A 26 -13.34 -3.96 8.30
C LYS A 26 -14.42 -2.94 8.70
N ARG A 27 -14.00 -1.76 9.16
CA ARG A 27 -14.89 -0.66 9.49
C ARG A 27 -15.60 -0.11 8.27
N ASP A 28 -14.86 0.18 7.21
CA ASP A 28 -15.36 0.87 6.02
C ASP A 28 -15.98 -0.11 5.01
N TYR A 29 -15.46 -1.33 4.94
CA TYR A 29 -15.86 -2.38 4.02
C TYR A 29 -16.02 -3.73 4.72
N PRO A 30 -17.01 -3.88 5.62
CA PRO A 30 -17.15 -5.07 6.46
C PRO A 30 -17.44 -6.35 5.67
N ASN A 31 -17.83 -6.23 4.40
CA ASN A 31 -18.13 -7.35 3.51
C ASN A 31 -16.94 -7.76 2.62
N CYS A 32 -15.82 -7.02 2.66
CA CYS A 32 -14.62 -7.34 1.89
C CYS A 32 -13.75 -8.37 2.64
N VAL A 33 -14.20 -9.63 2.64
CA VAL A 33 -13.57 -10.75 3.37
C VAL A 33 -13.12 -11.90 2.47
N HIS A 34 -13.24 -11.76 1.15
CA HIS A 34 -13.03 -12.86 0.21
C HIS A 34 -11.65 -12.91 -0.39
N GLY A 35 -11.01 -11.77 -0.62
CA GLY A 35 -9.68 -11.77 -1.23
C GLY A 35 -9.14 -10.41 -1.64
N LEU A 36 -7.94 -10.46 -2.26
CA LEU A 36 -7.29 -9.31 -2.85
C LEU A 36 -7.19 -9.48 -4.37
N VAL A 37 -7.38 -8.38 -5.07
CA VAL A 37 -7.19 -8.27 -6.52
C VAL A 37 -6.06 -7.29 -6.78
N PHE A 38 -5.23 -7.59 -7.78
CA PHE A 38 -4.22 -6.67 -8.29
C PHE A 38 -4.66 -6.06 -9.62
N ALA A 39 -4.26 -4.84 -9.82
CA ALA A 39 -4.39 -4.18 -11.10
C ALA A 39 -3.74 -4.99 -12.22
N LEU A 40 -4.37 -5.05 -13.40
CA LEU A 40 -3.83 -5.76 -14.56
C LEU A 40 -2.56 -5.13 -15.12
N SER A 41 -2.35 -3.84 -14.85
CA SER A 41 -1.17 -3.08 -15.26
C SER A 41 -0.72 -2.12 -14.18
N SER A 42 0.51 -1.66 -14.28
CA SER A 42 1.03 -0.57 -13.45
C SER A 42 0.37 0.74 -13.85
N ALA A 43 0.05 1.61 -12.89
CA ALA A 43 -0.53 2.93 -13.17
C ALA A 43 0.43 3.83 -13.99
N ASN A 44 1.72 3.62 -13.83
CA ASN A 44 2.79 4.33 -14.52
C ASN A 44 3.62 3.39 -15.41
N ALA A 45 2.96 2.56 -16.21
CA ALA A 45 3.55 1.50 -17.01
C ALA A 45 4.72 1.94 -17.92
N THR A 46 4.72 3.19 -18.36
CA THR A 46 5.73 3.71 -19.30
C THR A 46 7.02 4.21 -18.62
N ALA A 47 6.97 4.57 -17.35
CA ALA A 47 8.15 5.07 -16.62
C ALA A 47 7.95 4.97 -15.11
N ALA A 48 9.00 4.59 -14.39
CA ALA A 48 9.00 4.61 -12.94
C ALA A 48 8.82 6.05 -12.40
N ALA A 49 8.01 6.20 -11.35
CA ALA A 49 7.63 7.49 -10.80
C ALA A 49 8.00 7.61 -9.31
N ARG A 50 8.16 8.84 -8.85
CA ARG A 50 8.43 9.11 -7.44
C ARG A 50 7.14 9.01 -6.62
N PHE A 51 7.30 8.80 -5.31
CA PHE A 51 6.20 8.75 -4.37
C PHE A 51 5.64 10.14 -4.04
N GLY A 52 6.53 11.12 -3.92
CA GLY A 52 6.17 12.50 -3.60
C GLY A 52 7.32 13.48 -3.81
N SER A 53 7.03 14.75 -3.57
CA SER A 53 7.95 15.86 -3.81
C SER A 53 8.86 16.20 -2.62
N SER A 54 8.55 15.68 -1.42
CA SER A 54 9.31 15.96 -0.18
C SER A 54 9.76 14.67 0.48
N SER A 55 10.94 14.71 1.09
CA SER A 55 11.44 13.63 1.96
C SER A 55 10.86 13.70 3.38
N SER A 56 10.07 14.72 3.71
CA SER A 56 9.55 14.94 5.06
C SER A 56 8.15 14.35 5.20
N PHE A 57 8.02 13.37 6.07
CA PHE A 57 6.74 13.00 6.71
C PHE A 57 6.53 13.82 7.98
N ALA A 58 6.78 15.12 7.94
CA ALA A 58 6.63 16.03 9.08
C ALA A 58 5.22 15.97 9.69
N TYR A 59 4.25 15.50 8.94
CA TYR A 59 2.86 15.35 9.39
C TYR A 59 2.58 14.11 10.21
N TYR A 60 3.51 13.16 10.27
CA TYR A 60 3.34 11.99 11.12
C TYR A 60 3.15 12.38 12.60
N GLN A 61 3.99 13.28 13.11
CA GLN A 61 3.83 13.76 14.47
C GLN A 61 2.49 14.50 14.65
N THR A 62 2.08 15.30 13.69
CA THR A 62 0.76 15.96 13.73
C THR A 62 -0.39 14.94 13.72
N PHE A 63 -0.25 13.86 12.96
CA PHE A 63 -1.22 12.75 12.94
C PHE A 63 -1.36 12.12 14.36
N VAL A 64 -0.24 11.83 15.00
CA VAL A 64 -0.19 11.30 16.37
C VAL A 64 -0.73 12.32 17.39
N ASP A 65 -0.30 13.57 17.29
CA ASP A 65 -0.71 14.64 18.22
C ASP A 65 -2.22 14.92 18.16
N LYS A 66 -2.86 14.64 17.04
CA LYS A 66 -4.31 14.71 16.88
C LYS A 66 -5.04 13.44 17.32
N GLY A 67 -4.34 12.44 17.85
CA GLY A 67 -4.90 11.17 18.30
C GLY A 67 -5.46 10.28 17.17
N LEU A 68 -5.09 10.56 15.92
CA LEU A 68 -5.57 9.80 14.77
C LEU A 68 -4.98 8.38 14.73
N ASP A 69 -3.81 8.17 15.34
CA ASP A 69 -3.23 6.85 15.57
C ASP A 69 -4.11 5.93 16.42
N ALA A 70 -4.97 6.50 17.27
CA ALA A 70 -5.97 5.74 18.02
C ALA A 70 -7.13 5.24 17.17
N THR A 71 -7.38 5.85 16.01
CA THR A 71 -8.50 5.55 15.10
C THR A 71 -8.11 4.56 14.01
N TYR A 72 -6.83 4.50 13.65
CA TYR A 72 -6.31 3.68 12.57
C TYR A 72 -5.52 2.51 13.10
N LEU A 73 -5.58 1.39 12.39
CA LEU A 73 -4.62 0.32 12.55
C LEU A 73 -3.23 0.89 12.37
N TRP A 74 -2.37 0.59 13.28
CA TRP A 74 -1.13 1.26 13.48
C TRP A 74 -0.37 1.62 12.22
N TRP A 75 -0.10 2.90 12.09
CA TRP A 75 0.97 3.45 11.28
C TRP A 75 2.24 3.55 12.13
N HIS A 76 3.32 2.97 11.69
CA HIS A 76 4.58 3.02 12.41
C HIS A 76 5.76 3.25 11.46
N ASN A 77 6.70 4.09 11.88
CA ASN A 77 7.98 4.25 11.22
C ASN A 77 9.06 3.38 11.92
N ASP A 78 10.18 3.19 11.24
CA ASP A 78 11.40 2.59 11.78
C ASP A 78 11.27 1.12 12.21
N LYS A 79 10.51 0.32 11.45
CA LYS A 79 10.33 -1.10 11.71
C LYS A 79 11.18 -1.99 10.80
N PRO A 80 11.72 -3.07 11.34
CA PRO A 80 12.36 -4.10 10.51
C PRO A 80 11.39 -4.69 9.49
N LYS A 81 11.88 -5.10 8.33
CA LYS A 81 11.08 -5.69 7.25
C LYS A 81 10.28 -6.93 7.66
N ASP A 82 10.67 -7.60 8.73
CA ASP A 82 10.04 -8.82 9.25
C ASP A 82 9.12 -8.54 10.45
N ASP A 83 8.96 -7.27 10.81
CA ASP A 83 8.00 -6.83 11.82
C ASP A 83 6.56 -7.10 11.35
N PHE A 84 5.65 -7.26 12.31
CA PHE A 84 4.23 -7.47 12.06
C PHE A 84 3.65 -6.50 11.02
N PHE A 85 3.94 -5.19 11.15
CA PHE A 85 3.40 -4.18 10.22
C PHE A 85 3.97 -4.26 8.82
N CYS A 86 5.16 -4.84 8.67
CA CYS A 86 5.78 -5.08 7.38
C CYS A 86 5.35 -6.41 6.73
N THR A 87 4.70 -7.29 7.49
CA THR A 87 4.25 -8.61 7.03
C THR A 87 2.74 -8.72 6.89
N SER A 88 1.99 -7.75 7.40
CA SER A 88 0.53 -7.76 7.44
C SER A 88 -0.11 -7.13 6.20
N LEU A 89 -1.39 -7.49 5.97
CA LEU A 89 -2.21 -7.02 4.86
C LEU A 89 -2.86 -5.67 5.22
N LEU A 90 -2.08 -4.63 5.25
CA LEU A 90 -2.47 -3.29 5.71
C LEU A 90 -2.51 -2.24 4.59
N GLY A 91 -2.58 -2.66 3.33
CA GLY A 91 -2.50 -1.75 2.19
C GLY A 91 -3.59 -0.67 2.21
N TYR A 92 -4.84 -1.10 2.41
CA TYR A 92 -5.96 -0.17 2.53
C TYR A 92 -5.76 0.80 3.70
N ASN A 93 -5.54 0.28 4.91
CA ASN A 93 -5.31 1.10 6.11
C ASN A 93 -4.16 2.12 5.93
N ASN A 94 -3.03 1.66 5.43
CA ASN A 94 -1.87 2.51 5.23
C ASN A 94 -2.14 3.59 4.18
N THR A 95 -2.89 3.26 3.12
CA THR A 95 -3.28 4.23 2.09
C THR A 95 -4.18 5.31 2.66
N GLU A 96 -5.13 4.96 3.52
CA GLU A 96 -6.00 5.94 4.21
C GLU A 96 -5.19 6.84 5.14
N VAL A 97 -4.25 6.30 5.90
CA VAL A 97 -3.32 7.10 6.73
C VAL A 97 -2.50 8.07 5.88
N LEU A 98 -1.95 7.58 4.76
CA LEU A 98 -1.20 8.42 3.81
C LEU A 98 -2.08 9.51 3.20
N TYR A 99 -3.35 9.19 2.91
CA TYR A 99 -4.32 10.17 2.40
C TYR A 99 -4.55 11.31 3.39
N ILE A 100 -4.79 10.98 4.66
CA ILE A 100 -4.97 11.97 5.71
C ILE A 100 -3.72 12.82 5.89
N ILE A 101 -2.54 12.19 5.90
CA ILE A 101 -1.26 12.91 6.00
C ILE A 101 -1.09 13.87 4.81
N ASN A 102 -1.47 13.44 3.61
CA ASN A 102 -1.40 14.27 2.40
C ASN A 102 -2.38 15.45 2.46
N ASP A 103 -3.60 15.23 2.95
CA ASP A 103 -4.63 16.26 3.09
C ASP A 103 -4.29 17.29 4.18
N MET A 104 -3.64 16.83 5.26
CA MET A 104 -3.15 17.72 6.33
C MET A 104 -2.02 18.66 5.87
N ALA A 105 -1.43 18.39 4.72
CA ALA A 105 -0.37 19.21 4.15
C ALA A 105 -0.94 20.52 3.60
N THR A 106 -0.83 21.58 4.37
CA THR A 106 -1.22 22.94 3.96
C THR A 106 -0.30 23.57 2.92
N THR A 107 0.75 22.87 2.53
CA THR A 107 1.73 23.30 1.51
C THR A 107 2.07 22.12 0.60
N PRO A 108 2.57 22.37 -0.64
CA PRO A 108 2.96 21.30 -1.59
C PRO A 108 4.11 20.40 -1.11
N LEU A 109 4.34 20.30 0.17
CA LEU A 109 5.41 19.54 0.83
C LEU A 109 4.95 18.19 1.37
N GLY A 110 3.70 17.79 1.12
CA GLY A 110 3.21 16.47 1.48
C GLY A 110 4.02 15.37 0.77
N GLY A 111 4.60 14.47 1.55
CA GLY A 111 5.50 13.43 1.03
C GLY A 111 4.86 12.44 0.05
N CYS A 112 3.55 12.43 -0.11
CA CYS A 112 2.80 11.47 -0.92
C CYS A 112 1.98 12.08 -2.07
N GLN A 113 2.18 13.34 -2.40
CA GLN A 113 1.37 14.05 -3.41
C GLN A 113 1.40 13.39 -4.79
N ASP A 114 2.56 12.93 -5.24
CA ASP A 114 2.65 12.34 -6.59
C ASP A 114 1.94 10.99 -6.62
N MET A 115 2.03 10.21 -5.55
CA MET A 115 1.30 8.94 -5.42
C MET A 115 -0.22 9.18 -5.51
N PHE A 116 -0.77 10.15 -4.78
CA PHE A 116 -2.20 10.42 -4.80
C PHE A 116 -2.64 11.14 -6.07
N ASN A 117 -2.08 12.32 -6.34
CA ASN A 117 -2.62 13.23 -7.34
C ASN A 117 -2.25 12.83 -8.77
N VAL A 118 -1.14 12.11 -8.95
CA VAL A 118 -0.67 11.70 -10.28
C VAL A 118 -0.95 10.24 -10.57
N GLN A 119 -1.00 9.37 -9.56
CA GLN A 119 -1.12 7.94 -9.77
C GLN A 119 -2.47 7.38 -9.30
N LEU A 120 -2.79 7.43 -8.00
CA LEU A 120 -3.93 6.71 -7.44
C LEU A 120 -5.27 7.33 -7.84
N ILE A 121 -5.46 8.63 -7.67
CA ILE A 121 -6.75 9.29 -7.98
C ILE A 121 -7.08 9.18 -9.47
N PRO A 122 -6.15 9.47 -10.41
CA PRO A 122 -6.41 9.22 -11.82
C PRO A 122 -6.71 7.77 -12.15
N TYR A 123 -6.02 6.82 -11.50
CA TYR A 123 -6.27 5.39 -11.70
C TYR A 123 -7.67 4.99 -11.24
N ARG A 124 -8.11 5.42 -10.06
CA ARG A 124 -9.49 5.21 -9.56
C ARG A 124 -10.55 5.76 -10.52
N THR A 125 -10.27 6.89 -11.15
CA THR A 125 -11.19 7.49 -12.14
C THR A 125 -11.27 6.69 -13.44
N GLN A 126 -10.16 6.08 -13.86
CA GLN A 126 -10.08 5.33 -15.12
C GLN A 126 -10.53 3.86 -14.97
N VAL A 127 -10.30 3.27 -13.83
CA VAL A 127 -10.56 1.85 -13.56
C VAL A 127 -11.54 1.74 -12.42
N SER A 128 -12.84 1.72 -12.75
CA SER A 128 -13.92 1.60 -11.77
C SER A 128 -13.87 0.27 -11.03
N THR A 129 -14.31 0.28 -9.80
CA THR A 129 -14.51 -0.90 -8.95
C THR A 129 -15.99 -1.20 -8.79
N PRO A 130 -16.39 -2.44 -8.52
CA PRO A 130 -17.79 -2.77 -8.23
C PRO A 130 -18.27 -2.09 -6.95
N ASP A 131 -19.31 -1.27 -7.06
CA ASP A 131 -19.91 -0.59 -5.92
C ASP A 131 -20.39 -1.59 -4.85
N ASN A 132 -20.09 -1.31 -3.59
CA ASN A 132 -20.48 -2.08 -2.41
C ASN A 132 -19.97 -3.54 -2.33
N LEU A 133 -19.16 -3.99 -3.29
CA LEU A 133 -18.59 -5.33 -3.33
C LEU A 133 -17.08 -5.35 -3.16
N SER A 134 -16.44 -4.21 -3.24
CA SER A 134 -14.99 -4.07 -3.09
C SER A 134 -14.62 -2.71 -2.50
N THR A 135 -13.38 -2.60 -2.03
CA THR A 135 -12.79 -1.30 -1.76
C THR A 135 -12.56 -0.54 -3.06
N GLU A 136 -12.23 0.73 -2.95
CA GLU A 136 -11.51 1.41 -4.02
C GLU A 136 -10.08 0.87 -4.13
N TRP A 137 -9.42 1.18 -5.26
CA TRP A 137 -8.01 0.86 -5.45
C TRP A 137 -7.15 1.54 -4.38
N TYR A 138 -6.19 0.82 -3.83
CA TYR A 138 -5.24 1.32 -2.84
C TYR A 138 -3.82 0.82 -3.13
N LEU A 139 -2.83 1.43 -2.51
CA LEU A 139 -1.44 1.00 -2.62
C LEU A 139 -1.17 -0.20 -1.71
N PRO A 140 -0.72 -1.34 -2.24
CA PRO A 140 -0.47 -2.53 -1.43
C PRO A 140 0.55 -2.29 -0.32
N SER A 141 0.38 -2.95 0.81
CA SER A 141 1.39 -3.00 1.86
C SER A 141 2.57 -3.88 1.47
N LEU A 142 3.64 -3.83 2.25
CA LEU A 142 4.78 -4.72 2.06
C LEU A 142 4.38 -6.20 2.22
N GLY A 143 3.49 -6.50 3.17
CA GLY A 143 2.96 -7.85 3.37
C GLY A 143 2.19 -8.36 2.16
N GLU A 144 1.37 -7.51 1.55
CA GLU A 144 0.66 -7.85 0.32
C GLU A 144 1.63 -8.06 -0.86
N LEU A 145 2.64 -7.19 -1.03
CA LEU A 145 3.66 -7.38 -2.05
C LEU A 145 4.46 -8.68 -1.88
N ARG A 146 4.66 -9.15 -0.64
CA ARG A 146 5.30 -10.45 -0.37
C ARG A 146 4.45 -11.59 -0.89
N ILE A 147 3.16 -11.59 -0.60
CA ILE A 147 2.23 -12.60 -1.12
C ILE A 147 2.21 -12.61 -2.64
N ILE A 148 2.22 -11.43 -3.27
CA ILE A 148 2.31 -11.33 -4.73
C ILE A 148 3.62 -11.94 -5.24
N SER A 149 4.74 -11.62 -4.61
CA SER A 149 6.06 -12.12 -5.01
C SER A 149 6.15 -13.64 -4.87
N ASP A 150 5.65 -14.19 -3.77
CA ASP A 150 5.66 -15.63 -3.51
C ASP A 150 4.78 -16.43 -4.49
N ASN A 151 3.79 -15.77 -5.10
CA ASN A 151 2.89 -16.37 -6.08
C ASN A 151 3.08 -15.84 -7.51
N LYS A 152 4.19 -15.16 -7.79
CA LYS A 152 4.49 -14.47 -9.05
C LYS A 152 4.26 -15.35 -10.29
N GLU A 153 4.78 -16.56 -10.28
CA GLU A 153 4.69 -17.47 -11.43
C GLU A 153 3.24 -17.82 -11.80
N VAL A 154 2.43 -18.13 -10.78
CA VAL A 154 1.01 -18.46 -10.97
C VAL A 154 0.22 -17.24 -11.44
N ILE A 155 0.51 -16.09 -10.86
CA ILE A 155 -0.13 -14.82 -11.25
C ILE A 155 0.24 -14.46 -12.68
N ASN A 156 1.51 -14.51 -13.06
CA ASN A 156 1.97 -14.19 -14.41
C ASN A 156 1.38 -15.14 -15.45
N SER A 157 1.31 -16.45 -15.16
CA SER A 157 0.65 -17.43 -16.04
C SER A 157 -0.85 -17.12 -16.23
N SER A 158 -1.48 -16.46 -15.29
CA SER A 158 -2.87 -16.01 -15.40
C SER A 158 -2.97 -14.71 -16.19
N LEU A 159 -2.07 -13.77 -15.96
CA LEU A 159 -2.02 -12.48 -16.67
C LEU A 159 -1.75 -12.65 -18.17
N GLU A 160 -0.93 -13.62 -18.56
CA GLU A 160 -0.66 -13.95 -19.97
C GLU A 160 -1.93 -14.27 -20.78
N LYS A 161 -2.98 -14.73 -20.12
CA LYS A 161 -4.27 -15.07 -20.77
C LYS A 161 -5.20 -13.86 -20.93
N ILE A 162 -4.83 -12.72 -20.39
CA ILE A 162 -5.66 -11.50 -20.38
C ILE A 162 -5.05 -10.48 -21.32
N ALA A 163 -5.78 -10.14 -22.38
CA ALA A 163 -5.32 -9.14 -23.34
C ALA A 163 -5.10 -7.78 -22.65
N GLY A 164 -3.93 -7.19 -22.86
CA GLY A 164 -3.56 -5.90 -22.28
C GLY A 164 -3.07 -5.95 -20.82
N ALA A 165 -3.03 -7.13 -20.19
CA ALA A 165 -2.42 -7.27 -18.89
C ALA A 165 -0.89 -7.26 -18.96
N GLU A 166 -0.25 -6.65 -17.99
CA GLU A 166 1.20 -6.66 -17.80
C GLU A 166 1.59 -7.75 -16.81
N GLN A 167 2.61 -8.51 -17.12
CA GLN A 167 3.22 -9.41 -16.16
C GLN A 167 3.80 -8.62 -14.97
N LEU A 168 3.80 -9.24 -13.80
CA LEU A 168 4.45 -8.69 -12.63
C LEU A 168 5.95 -8.57 -12.87
N TRP A 169 6.49 -7.40 -12.57
CA TRP A 169 7.93 -7.06 -12.72
C TRP A 169 8.51 -7.24 -14.14
N ALA A 170 7.67 -7.20 -15.17
CA ALA A 170 8.11 -7.39 -16.55
C ALA A 170 9.21 -6.41 -17.00
N VAL A 171 9.22 -5.22 -16.47
CA VAL A 171 10.20 -4.17 -16.81
C VAL A 171 11.39 -4.09 -15.86
N GLY A 172 11.51 -5.03 -14.93
CA GLY A 172 12.70 -5.13 -14.05
C GLY A 172 12.83 -4.01 -13.03
N GLY A 173 11.75 -3.46 -12.54
CA GLY A 173 11.72 -2.46 -11.48
C GLY A 173 11.27 -3.03 -10.13
N LYS A 174 10.97 -2.13 -9.21
CA LYS A 174 10.33 -2.44 -7.94
C LYS A 174 8.96 -1.80 -7.90
N TYR A 175 8.11 -2.31 -7.03
CA TYR A 175 6.83 -1.69 -6.73
C TYR A 175 6.90 -0.93 -5.41
N TRP A 176 6.35 0.28 -5.40
CA TRP A 176 6.07 1.02 -4.19
C TRP A 176 5.12 0.23 -3.29
N SER A 177 5.37 0.23 -1.98
CA SER A 177 4.39 -0.19 -0.98
C SER A 177 3.86 1.00 -0.20
N SER A 178 2.73 0.81 0.47
CA SER A 178 2.20 1.76 1.43
C SER A 178 2.87 1.67 2.81
N THR A 179 3.81 0.75 2.99
CA THR A 179 4.51 0.55 4.26
C THR A 179 5.67 1.55 4.37
N TYR A 180 5.53 2.46 5.32
CA TYR A 180 6.55 3.45 5.64
C TYR A 180 7.67 2.81 6.48
N ASN A 181 8.90 3.23 6.24
CA ASN A 181 10.02 2.89 7.11
C ASN A 181 10.34 4.08 8.01
N ALA A 182 11.36 4.85 7.69
CA ALA A 182 11.78 6.01 8.45
C ALA A 182 12.45 7.05 7.53
N ASN A 183 12.60 8.27 8.02
CA ASN A 183 13.40 9.30 7.33
C ASN A 183 12.99 9.57 5.87
N GLY A 184 11.69 9.46 5.57
CA GLY A 184 11.19 9.69 4.20
C GLY A 184 11.38 8.52 3.24
N TYR A 185 11.51 7.30 3.77
CA TYR A 185 11.58 6.08 2.97
C TYR A 185 10.31 5.24 3.08
N MET A 186 9.88 4.71 1.95
CA MET A 186 8.88 3.65 1.86
C MET A 186 9.59 2.33 1.56
N TRP A 187 9.00 1.22 1.99
CA TRP A 187 9.44 -0.08 1.52
C TRP A 187 9.04 -0.28 0.07
N VAL A 188 9.89 -0.94 -0.69
CA VAL A 188 9.65 -1.34 -2.08
C VAL A 188 9.90 -2.82 -2.27
N GLY A 189 9.10 -3.46 -3.11
CA GLY A 189 9.19 -4.89 -3.42
C GLY A 189 9.74 -5.15 -4.82
N GLY A 190 10.78 -5.95 -4.90
CA GLY A 190 11.36 -6.45 -6.16
C GLY A 190 10.88 -7.86 -6.53
N ASP A 191 11.22 -8.30 -7.73
CA ASP A 191 10.70 -9.51 -8.38
C ASP A 191 11.15 -10.84 -7.76
N ASN A 192 12.21 -10.82 -7.01
CA ASN A 192 12.82 -12.01 -6.39
C ASN A 192 12.59 -12.07 -4.87
N GLY A 193 11.52 -11.44 -4.38
CA GLY A 193 11.28 -11.31 -2.95
C GLY A 193 12.25 -10.34 -2.26
N SER A 194 12.99 -9.55 -3.01
CA SER A 194 13.86 -8.52 -2.45
C SER A 194 13.04 -7.33 -1.98
N PHE A 195 12.87 -7.22 -0.68
CA PHE A 195 12.20 -6.09 -0.04
C PHE A 195 13.26 -5.18 0.59
N THR A 196 13.22 -3.90 0.23
CA THR A 196 14.26 -2.95 0.60
C THR A 196 13.73 -1.54 0.67
N THR A 197 14.43 -0.65 1.35
CA THR A 197 14.24 0.80 1.27
C THR A 197 15.18 1.45 0.25
N SER A 198 16.09 0.67 -0.34
CA SER A 198 16.94 1.16 -1.43
C SER A 198 16.09 1.48 -2.66
N GLY A 199 16.11 2.71 -3.10
CA GLY A 199 15.20 3.24 -4.11
C GLY A 199 13.88 3.77 -3.55
N GLY A 200 13.52 3.43 -2.31
CA GLY A 200 12.27 3.82 -1.67
C GLY A 200 12.23 5.22 -1.06
N HIS A 201 13.22 6.08 -1.32
CA HIS A 201 13.20 7.47 -0.87
C HIS A 201 12.12 8.25 -1.63
N VAL A 202 11.12 8.76 -0.90
CA VAL A 202 9.88 9.32 -1.49
C VAL A 202 10.11 10.41 -2.53
N LYS A 203 11.10 11.26 -2.33
CA LYS A 203 11.43 12.37 -3.25
C LYS A 203 12.29 11.94 -4.44
N ASN A 204 13.23 11.03 -4.22
CA ASN A 204 14.27 10.71 -5.20
C ASN A 204 14.09 9.34 -5.86
N GLY A 205 13.45 8.40 -5.16
CA GLY A 205 13.15 7.07 -5.69
C GLY A 205 12.24 7.14 -6.91
N ARG A 206 12.41 6.16 -7.79
CA ARG A 206 11.61 6.00 -9.00
C ARG A 206 11.27 4.54 -9.12
N GLU A 207 10.03 4.19 -8.77
CA GLU A 207 9.53 2.82 -8.80
C GLU A 207 8.12 2.79 -9.42
N TYR A 208 7.58 1.60 -9.64
CA TYR A 208 6.28 1.43 -10.26
C TYR A 208 5.16 1.39 -9.21
N PHE A 209 3.98 1.86 -9.60
CA PHE A 209 2.76 1.75 -8.81
C PHE A 209 1.85 0.68 -9.41
N ARG A 210 1.56 -0.36 -8.64
CA ARG A 210 0.57 -1.36 -9.00
C ARG A 210 -0.40 -1.52 -7.84
N PHE A 211 -1.63 -1.15 -8.07
CA PHE A 211 -2.63 -1.03 -7.04
C PHE A 211 -3.33 -2.36 -6.75
N SER A 212 -3.92 -2.44 -5.57
CA SER A 212 -4.73 -3.55 -5.09
C SER A 212 -6.12 -3.07 -4.70
N LEU A 213 -7.06 -3.98 -4.61
CA LEU A 213 -8.35 -3.80 -3.93
C LEU A 213 -8.70 -5.05 -3.13
N ALA A 214 -9.58 -4.91 -2.14
CA ALA A 214 -10.18 -6.02 -1.39
C ALA A 214 -11.64 -6.20 -1.80
N PHE A 215 -12.13 -7.45 -1.76
CA PHE A 215 -13.52 -7.79 -2.08
C PHE A 215 -14.06 -8.91 -1.18
#